data_b82075c0dcf59bf2e8e188cbfee647f2
#
_entry.id   b82075c0dcf59bf2e8e188cbfee647f2
#
_cell.length_a   1.000
_cell.length_b   1.000
_cell.length_c   1.000
_cell.angle_alpha   90.00
_cell.angle_beta   90.00
_cell.angle_gamma   90.00
#
_symmetry.space_group_name_H-M   'P 1'
#
loop_
_entity.id
_entity.type
_entity.pdbx_description
1 polymer ?
#
loop_
_entity_poly.entity_id
_entity_poly.type
_entity_poly.pdbx_seq_one_letter_code
_entity_poly.pdbx_strand_id
1 'polypeptide(L)'
;APPTELQKRLQNLPDISDIKPMQSDAYPEKYVFFINQLLDPHHPEAGNFKQRVILSHVGFDRPTVLVTEGYAAHYATHPRYQEELSKLFNANLVFVEYRYFGESMPKPCNWDYLTVENSLYDLHHVTTTLKQLYDEKWIATGISKGGQTTMFYRTYFPDDVDISVPYVAPLNQSLED
;
A
#
# COMPACT_ATOMS: atom_id res chain seq x y z
N ALA A 1 -13.20 7.50 -22.83
CA ALA A 1 -11.84 8.01 -23.06
C ALA A 1 -10.88 6.84 -23.26
N PRO A 2 -9.86 6.97 -24.11
CA PRO A 2 -8.86 5.91 -24.27
C PRO A 2 -8.10 5.70 -22.96
N PRO A 3 -7.59 4.47 -22.69
CA PRO A 3 -6.83 4.19 -21.48
C PRO A 3 -5.55 5.02 -21.44
N THR A 4 -5.19 5.49 -20.23
CA THR A 4 -3.95 6.22 -20.01
C THR A 4 -2.76 5.27 -20.06
N GLU A 5 -1.54 5.83 -20.14
CA GLU A 5 -0.31 5.04 -20.08
C GLU A 5 -0.23 4.24 -18.78
N LEU A 6 -0.65 4.83 -17.66
CA LEU A 6 -0.69 4.14 -16.37
C LEU A 6 -1.65 2.95 -16.38
N GLN A 7 -2.86 3.12 -16.91
CA GLN A 7 -3.82 2.01 -17.04
C GLN A 7 -3.25 0.86 -17.84
N LYS A 8 -2.62 1.15 -18.97
CA LYS A 8 -1.99 0.14 -19.83
C LYS A 8 -0.91 -0.62 -19.09
N ARG A 9 -0.05 0.08 -18.37
CA ARG A 9 1.04 -0.54 -17.61
C ARG A 9 0.54 -1.36 -16.43
N LEU A 10 -0.47 -0.87 -15.70
CA LEU A 10 -1.09 -1.64 -14.61
C LEU A 10 -1.69 -2.95 -15.11
N GLN A 11 -2.37 -2.92 -16.26
CA GLN A 11 -2.97 -4.12 -16.85
C GLN A 11 -1.94 -5.18 -17.22
N ASN A 12 -0.70 -4.79 -17.47
CA ASN A 12 0.38 -5.69 -17.87
C ASN A 12 1.22 -6.19 -16.68
N LEU A 13 0.96 -5.70 -15.47
CA LEU A 13 1.67 -6.17 -14.28
C LEU A 13 1.13 -7.53 -13.81
N PRO A 14 1.99 -8.40 -13.27
CA PRO A 14 1.55 -9.67 -12.73
C PRO A 14 0.72 -9.47 -11.46
N ASP A 15 -0.19 -10.39 -11.19
CA ASP A 15 -0.96 -10.51 -9.96
C ASP A 15 -1.95 -9.38 -9.69
N ILE A 16 -2.08 -8.42 -10.59
CA ILE A 16 -3.01 -7.29 -10.46
C ILE A 16 -4.32 -7.57 -11.19
N SER A 17 -5.43 -7.27 -10.52
CA SER A 17 -6.79 -7.45 -11.05
C SER A 17 -7.73 -6.36 -10.54
N ASP A 18 -8.91 -6.28 -11.17
CA ASP A 18 -10.01 -5.40 -10.77
C ASP A 18 -9.60 -3.93 -10.70
N ILE A 19 -8.88 -3.47 -11.70
CA ILE A 19 -8.41 -2.09 -11.79
C ILE A 19 -9.59 -1.16 -12.07
N LYS A 20 -9.85 -0.20 -11.18
CA LYS A 20 -10.93 0.78 -11.32
C LYS A 20 -10.40 2.19 -11.13
N PRO A 21 -10.72 3.11 -12.05
CA PRO A 21 -10.38 4.51 -11.85
C PRO A 21 -11.20 5.10 -10.71
N MET A 22 -10.60 6.02 -9.98
CA MET A 22 -11.24 6.74 -8.91
C MET A 22 -11.11 8.24 -9.14
N GLN A 23 -12.12 8.99 -8.68
CA GLN A 23 -12.03 10.43 -8.68
C GLN A 23 -11.06 10.92 -7.61
N SER A 24 -10.24 11.90 -7.96
CA SER A 24 -9.35 12.56 -7.02
C SER A 24 -9.28 14.05 -7.29
N ASP A 25 -9.40 14.85 -6.23
CA ASP A 25 -9.16 16.29 -6.26
C ASP A 25 -7.70 16.63 -5.95
N ALA A 26 -6.93 15.65 -5.46
CA ALA A 26 -5.57 15.84 -4.96
C ALA A 26 -4.48 15.30 -5.89
N TYR A 27 -4.81 14.34 -6.75
CA TYR A 27 -3.85 13.68 -7.65
C TYR A 27 -4.38 13.62 -9.07
N PRO A 28 -3.50 13.69 -10.09
CA PRO A 28 -3.91 13.65 -11.50
C PRO A 28 -4.64 12.38 -11.92
N GLU A 29 -4.22 11.22 -11.40
CA GLU A 29 -4.88 9.93 -11.62
C GLU A 29 -4.92 9.15 -10.32
N LYS A 30 -5.99 8.38 -10.14
CA LYS A 30 -6.15 7.51 -8.97
C LYS A 30 -6.86 6.23 -9.37
N TYR A 31 -6.36 5.11 -8.86
CA TYR A 31 -6.92 3.78 -9.12
C TYR A 31 -7.01 2.98 -7.84
N VAL A 32 -8.03 2.14 -7.76
CA VAL A 32 -8.07 1.03 -6.83
C VAL A 32 -7.90 -0.26 -7.62
N PHE A 33 -7.13 -1.18 -7.09
CA PHE A 33 -6.97 -2.51 -7.67
C PHE A 33 -6.69 -3.53 -6.57
N PHE A 34 -6.70 -4.79 -6.95
CA PHE A 34 -6.32 -5.89 -6.06
C PHE A 34 -5.05 -6.53 -6.55
N ILE A 35 -4.21 -6.93 -5.61
CA ILE A 35 -3.03 -7.74 -5.87
C ILE A 35 -3.20 -9.10 -5.22
N ASN A 36 -2.90 -10.16 -5.97
CA ASN A 36 -2.95 -11.52 -5.44
C ASN A 36 -1.79 -11.75 -4.47
N GLN A 37 -2.11 -12.17 -3.25
CA GLN A 37 -1.14 -12.43 -2.19
C GLN A 37 -1.25 -13.88 -1.72
N LEU A 38 -0.12 -14.45 -1.31
CA LEU A 38 -0.11 -15.75 -0.65
C LEU A 38 -0.63 -15.62 0.79
N LEU A 39 -1.47 -16.54 1.23
CA LEU A 39 -1.88 -16.60 2.63
C LEU A 39 -0.67 -16.83 3.54
N ASP A 40 0.19 -17.77 3.15
CA ASP A 40 1.45 -18.06 3.82
C ASP A 40 2.58 -18.03 2.78
N PRO A 41 3.48 -17.02 2.83
CA PRO A 41 4.56 -16.91 1.84
C PRO A 41 5.56 -18.08 1.88
N HIS A 42 5.62 -18.80 3.00
CA HIS A 42 6.50 -19.97 3.13
C HIS A 42 5.82 -21.28 2.70
N HIS A 43 4.50 -21.27 2.51
CA HIS A 43 3.71 -22.43 2.10
C HIS A 43 2.70 -22.01 1.02
N PRO A 44 3.14 -21.87 -0.25
CA PRO A 44 2.26 -21.38 -1.33
C PRO A 44 1.01 -22.21 -1.53
N GLU A 45 1.04 -23.49 -1.16
CA GLU A 45 -0.07 -24.40 -1.26
C GLU A 45 -1.22 -24.10 -0.29
N ALA A 46 -1.00 -23.22 0.71
CA ALA A 46 -2.05 -22.82 1.65
C ALA A 46 -3.14 -21.98 0.98
N GLY A 47 -2.86 -21.40 -0.18
CA GLY A 47 -3.82 -20.61 -0.94
C GLY A 47 -3.48 -19.13 -1.00
N ASN A 48 -4.40 -18.38 -1.59
CA ASN A 48 -4.21 -16.96 -1.91
C ASN A 48 -5.39 -16.14 -1.43
N PHE A 49 -5.19 -14.82 -1.37
CA PHE A 49 -6.25 -13.85 -1.20
C PHE A 49 -5.94 -12.61 -2.05
N LYS A 50 -6.93 -11.75 -2.20
CA LYS A 50 -6.77 -10.48 -2.90
C LYS A 50 -6.67 -9.34 -1.90
N GLN A 51 -5.62 -8.55 -2.02
CA GLN A 51 -5.36 -7.40 -1.17
C GLN A 51 -5.64 -6.11 -1.94
N ARG A 52 -6.40 -5.21 -1.33
CA ARG A 52 -6.73 -3.92 -1.94
C ARG A 52 -5.57 -2.96 -1.85
N VAL A 53 -5.28 -2.32 -2.98
CA VAL A 53 -4.27 -1.26 -3.10
C VAL A 53 -4.92 -0.04 -3.73
N ILE A 54 -4.63 1.14 -3.21
CA ILE A 54 -5.07 2.41 -3.77
C ILE A 54 -3.82 3.15 -4.24
N LEU A 55 -3.77 3.44 -5.53
CA LEU A 55 -2.65 4.11 -6.18
C LEU A 55 -3.06 5.51 -6.60
N SER A 56 -2.34 6.52 -6.12
CA SER A 56 -2.46 7.90 -6.59
C SER A 56 -1.20 8.26 -7.36
N HIS A 57 -1.37 8.59 -8.63
CA HIS A 57 -0.28 8.76 -9.58
C HIS A 57 0.00 10.24 -9.83
N VAL A 58 1.28 10.59 -9.82
CA VAL A 58 1.76 11.94 -10.20
C VAL A 58 2.61 11.85 -11.46
N GLY A 59 3.52 10.89 -11.52
CA GLY A 59 4.39 10.69 -12.67
C GLY A 59 5.35 9.52 -12.47
N PHE A 60 5.76 8.88 -13.56
CA PHE A 60 6.71 7.77 -13.52
C PHE A 60 8.11 8.19 -13.09
N ASP A 61 8.44 9.47 -13.30
CA ASP A 61 9.73 10.07 -12.96
C ASP A 61 9.75 10.69 -11.56
N ARG A 62 8.73 10.44 -10.75
CA ARG A 62 8.60 10.98 -9.40
C ARG A 62 8.84 9.90 -8.34
N PRO A 63 9.24 10.30 -7.12
CA PRO A 63 9.31 9.37 -6.00
C PRO A 63 7.97 8.74 -5.71
N THR A 64 7.97 7.67 -4.93
CA THR A 64 6.75 6.98 -4.49
C THR A 64 6.74 6.85 -2.98
N VAL A 65 5.64 7.24 -2.37
CA VAL A 65 5.37 7.06 -0.95
C VAL A 65 4.52 5.80 -0.78
N LEU A 66 5.01 4.88 0.04
CA LEU A 66 4.29 3.66 0.44
C LEU A 66 3.73 3.86 1.84
N VAL A 67 2.42 3.82 1.98
CA VAL A 67 1.75 3.89 3.28
C VAL A 67 1.49 2.48 3.78
N THR A 68 2.07 2.15 4.92
CA THR A 68 1.91 0.86 5.58
C THR A 68 0.85 1.00 6.67
N GLU A 69 -0.40 0.89 6.30
CA GLU A 69 -1.50 1.08 7.23
C GLU A 69 -1.90 -0.24 7.90
N GLY A 70 -2.32 -0.18 9.16
CA GLY A 70 -2.71 -1.37 9.90
C GLY A 70 -4.21 -1.68 9.86
N TYR A 71 -5.00 -0.88 9.14
CA TYR A 71 -6.46 -0.95 9.16
C TYR A 71 -7.05 -0.83 7.77
N ALA A 72 -8.39 -0.94 7.67
CA ALA A 72 -9.11 -0.78 6.42
C ALA A 72 -8.83 0.59 5.77
N ALA A 73 -8.58 0.56 4.47
CA ALA A 73 -8.15 1.72 3.69
C ALA A 73 -9.33 2.57 3.19
N HIS A 74 -10.49 2.47 3.80
CA HIS A 74 -11.71 3.08 3.28
C HIS A 74 -11.58 4.60 3.10
N TYR A 75 -10.99 5.30 4.06
CA TYR A 75 -10.81 6.76 3.97
C TYR A 75 -9.91 7.18 2.81
N ALA A 76 -8.97 6.35 2.41
CA ALA A 76 -8.07 6.65 1.30
C ALA A 76 -8.77 6.59 -0.07
N THR A 77 -9.99 6.06 -0.13
CA THR A 77 -10.80 6.07 -1.35
C THR A 77 -11.49 7.41 -1.59
N HIS A 78 -11.57 8.27 -0.58
CA HIS A 78 -12.26 9.55 -0.69
C HIS A 78 -11.56 10.47 -1.71
N PRO A 79 -12.33 11.19 -2.56
CA PRO A 79 -11.74 12.06 -3.58
C PRO A 79 -10.82 13.15 -3.05
N ARG A 80 -11.03 13.63 -1.83
CA ARG A 80 -10.21 14.67 -1.18
C ARG A 80 -9.02 14.11 -0.42
N TYR A 81 -8.89 12.78 -0.33
CA TYR A 81 -7.78 12.19 0.41
C TYR A 81 -6.45 12.59 -0.21
N GLN A 82 -5.57 13.07 0.63
CA GLN A 82 -4.16 13.33 0.28
C GLN A 82 -3.28 12.91 1.46
N GLU A 83 -2.07 12.49 1.14
CA GLU A 83 -1.09 12.10 2.13
C GLU A 83 0.03 13.17 2.14
N GLU A 84 0.46 13.55 3.35
CA GLU A 84 1.34 14.70 3.57
C GLU A 84 2.67 14.59 2.83
N LEU A 85 3.38 13.46 2.97
CA LEU A 85 4.70 13.29 2.34
C LEU A 85 4.59 13.25 0.82
N SER A 86 3.55 12.62 0.27
CA SER A 86 3.34 12.59 -1.17
C SER A 86 3.10 13.98 -1.74
N LYS A 87 2.40 14.83 -1.01
CA LYS A 87 2.17 16.23 -1.43
C LYS A 87 3.43 17.05 -1.27
N LEU A 88 4.17 16.87 -0.19
CA LEU A 88 5.42 17.59 0.07
C LEU A 88 6.47 17.30 -1.00
N PHE A 89 6.62 16.05 -1.40
CA PHE A 89 7.63 15.62 -2.37
C PHE A 89 7.11 15.54 -3.80
N ASN A 90 5.85 15.87 -4.05
CA ASN A 90 5.19 15.65 -5.33
C ASN A 90 5.43 14.21 -5.80
N ALA A 91 5.04 13.28 -4.97
CA ALA A 91 5.30 11.85 -5.13
C ALA A 91 4.02 11.08 -5.42
N ASN A 92 4.18 9.95 -6.09
CA ASN A 92 3.13 8.94 -6.20
C ASN A 92 2.81 8.39 -4.82
N LEU A 93 1.60 7.88 -4.63
CA LEU A 93 1.16 7.34 -3.36
C LEU A 93 0.63 5.93 -3.55
N VAL A 94 1.19 4.97 -2.83
CA VAL A 94 0.71 3.59 -2.77
C VAL A 94 0.19 3.33 -1.37
N PHE A 95 -1.11 3.12 -1.26
CA PHE A 95 -1.77 2.82 0.00
C PHE A 95 -2.21 1.37 0.01
N VAL A 96 -1.64 0.56 0.91
CA VAL A 96 -1.91 -0.88 1.01
C VAL A 96 -2.79 -1.14 2.22
N GLU A 97 -3.99 -1.69 1.98
CA GLU A 97 -4.86 -2.14 3.04
C GLU A 97 -4.26 -3.38 3.71
N TYR A 98 -4.23 -3.39 5.05
CA TYR A 98 -3.66 -4.51 5.79
C TYR A 98 -4.45 -5.79 5.53
N ARG A 99 -3.74 -6.93 5.43
CA ARG A 99 -4.40 -8.23 5.23
C ARG A 99 -5.47 -8.46 6.30
N TYR A 100 -6.60 -9.03 5.91
CA TYR A 100 -7.75 -9.36 6.74
C TYR A 100 -8.59 -8.15 7.18
N PHE A 101 -8.27 -6.95 6.70
CA PHE A 101 -9.06 -5.77 6.97
C PHE A 101 -9.82 -5.32 5.71
N GLY A 102 -10.97 -4.66 5.92
CA GLY A 102 -11.77 -4.11 4.84
C GLY A 102 -12.11 -5.13 3.76
N GLU A 103 -11.69 -4.84 2.54
CA GLU A 103 -11.90 -5.73 1.39
C GLU A 103 -10.76 -6.72 1.15
N SER A 104 -9.71 -6.67 1.97
CA SER A 104 -8.54 -7.56 1.88
C SER A 104 -8.71 -8.81 2.74
N MET A 105 -9.90 -9.39 2.71
CA MET A 105 -10.31 -10.52 3.53
C MET A 105 -10.32 -11.81 2.70
N PRO A 106 -9.53 -12.84 3.08
CA PRO A 106 -9.61 -14.14 2.41
C PRO A 106 -10.91 -14.86 2.72
N LYS A 107 -11.35 -15.70 1.79
CA LYS A 107 -12.55 -16.54 1.94
C LYS A 107 -12.22 -17.99 1.54
N PRO A 108 -12.29 -18.95 2.47
CA PRO A 108 -12.57 -18.80 3.90
C PRO A 108 -11.45 -18.11 4.65
N CYS A 109 -11.78 -17.53 5.81
CA CYS A 109 -10.82 -16.78 6.61
C CYS A 109 -10.18 -17.72 7.65
N ASN A 110 -8.86 -17.87 7.57
CA ASN A 110 -8.08 -18.56 8.59
C ASN A 110 -7.19 -17.53 9.29
N TRP A 111 -7.51 -17.25 10.54
CA TRP A 111 -6.83 -16.22 11.34
C TRP A 111 -5.37 -16.54 11.69
N ASP A 112 -4.95 -17.79 11.54
CA ASP A 112 -3.57 -18.20 11.80
C ASP A 112 -2.57 -17.51 10.86
N TYR A 113 -3.04 -17.08 9.68
CA TYR A 113 -2.20 -16.38 8.71
C TYR A 113 -2.14 -14.86 8.92
N LEU A 114 -2.91 -14.33 9.88
CA LEU A 114 -2.85 -12.91 10.23
C LEU A 114 -1.66 -12.70 11.18
N THR A 115 -0.49 -12.56 10.62
CA THR A 115 0.76 -12.31 11.37
C THR A 115 1.45 -11.06 10.85
N VAL A 116 2.27 -10.46 11.70
CA VAL A 116 3.09 -9.29 11.29
C VAL A 116 4.03 -9.69 10.16
N GLU A 117 4.70 -10.83 10.27
CA GLU A 117 5.62 -11.31 9.25
C GLU A 117 4.92 -11.44 7.88
N ASN A 118 3.77 -12.09 7.83
CA ASN A 118 3.02 -12.24 6.58
C ASN A 118 2.62 -10.90 5.98
N SER A 119 2.26 -9.93 6.82
CA SER A 119 1.95 -8.58 6.35
C SER A 119 3.16 -7.88 5.72
N LEU A 120 4.36 -8.14 6.22
CA LEU A 120 5.59 -7.60 5.64
C LEU A 120 5.89 -8.19 4.26
N TYR A 121 5.64 -9.48 4.08
CA TYR A 121 5.74 -10.12 2.76
C TYR A 121 4.71 -9.56 1.78
N ASP A 122 3.51 -9.20 2.24
CA ASP A 122 2.52 -8.52 1.41
C ASP A 122 3.08 -7.19 0.87
N LEU A 123 3.65 -6.37 1.74
CA LEU A 123 4.26 -5.09 1.35
C LEU A 123 5.41 -5.30 0.38
N HIS A 124 6.23 -6.30 0.62
CA HIS A 124 7.34 -6.65 -0.28
C HIS A 124 6.83 -6.99 -1.67
N HIS A 125 5.79 -7.79 -1.78
CA HIS A 125 5.20 -8.15 -3.08
C HIS A 125 4.61 -6.94 -3.80
N VAL A 126 3.87 -6.09 -3.10
CA VAL A 126 3.35 -4.84 -3.66
C VAL A 126 4.48 -3.97 -4.19
N THR A 127 5.51 -3.76 -3.37
CA THR A 127 6.65 -2.90 -3.71
C THR A 127 7.42 -3.42 -4.92
N THR A 128 7.78 -4.70 -4.92
CA THR A 128 8.54 -5.29 -6.03
C THR A 128 7.74 -5.28 -7.33
N THR A 129 6.43 -5.47 -7.25
CA THR A 129 5.54 -5.40 -8.42
C THR A 129 5.45 -3.97 -8.96
N LEU A 130 5.20 -2.98 -8.11
CA LEU A 130 5.03 -1.60 -8.53
C LEU A 130 6.34 -0.88 -8.86
N LYS A 131 7.47 -1.39 -8.43
CA LYS A 131 8.78 -0.88 -8.88
C LYS A 131 9.00 -1.05 -10.38
N GLN A 132 8.25 -1.92 -11.04
CA GLN A 132 8.24 -2.03 -12.49
C GLN A 132 7.63 -0.79 -13.16
N LEU A 133 6.83 -0.02 -12.43
CA LEU A 133 6.27 1.27 -12.88
C LEU A 133 7.09 2.45 -12.37
N TYR A 134 7.53 2.38 -11.13
CA TYR A 134 8.14 3.49 -10.39
C TYR A 134 9.53 3.09 -9.93
N ASP A 135 10.53 3.49 -10.69
CA ASP A 135 11.94 3.13 -10.45
C ASP A 135 12.74 4.22 -9.71
N GLU A 136 12.10 5.34 -9.38
CA GLU A 136 12.70 6.40 -8.57
C GLU A 136 12.67 6.03 -7.07
N LYS A 137 12.99 6.97 -6.19
CA LYS A 137 13.05 6.73 -4.75
C LYS A 137 11.71 6.29 -4.16
N TRP A 138 11.77 5.35 -3.24
CA TRP A 138 10.63 4.88 -2.46
C TRP A 138 10.77 5.26 -1.00
N ILE A 139 9.69 5.82 -0.44
CA ILE A 139 9.62 6.30 0.93
C ILE A 139 8.48 5.56 1.63
N ALA A 140 8.79 4.77 2.66
CA ALA A 140 7.77 4.11 3.45
C ALA A 140 7.38 4.97 4.64
N THR A 141 6.10 5.06 4.91
CA THR A 141 5.56 5.80 6.06
C THR A 141 4.32 5.12 6.62
N GLY A 142 3.99 5.45 7.86
CA GLY A 142 2.78 5.00 8.54
C GLY A 142 2.67 5.63 9.91
N ILE A 143 1.45 5.71 10.44
CA ILE A 143 1.15 6.33 11.73
C ILE A 143 0.78 5.25 12.73
N SER A 144 1.22 5.37 13.99
CA SER A 144 0.94 4.43 15.08
C SER A 144 1.34 2.99 14.73
N LYS A 145 0.40 2.06 14.63
CA LYS A 145 0.67 0.68 14.20
C LYS A 145 1.30 0.61 12.82
N GLY A 146 0.88 1.49 11.90
CA GLY A 146 1.50 1.63 10.58
C GLY A 146 2.95 2.09 10.68
N GLY A 147 3.31 2.92 11.66
CA GLY A 147 4.68 3.32 11.94
C GLY A 147 5.54 2.15 12.40
N GLN A 148 5.03 1.28 13.26
CA GLN A 148 5.73 0.05 13.68
C GLN A 148 5.91 -0.89 12.49
N THR A 149 4.89 -1.06 11.67
CA THR A 149 4.97 -1.87 10.45
C THR A 149 6.04 -1.34 9.51
N THR A 150 6.13 -0.01 9.35
CA THR A 150 7.18 0.64 8.55
C THR A 150 8.58 0.28 9.05
N MET A 151 8.80 0.29 10.38
CA MET A 151 10.08 -0.04 10.97
C MET A 151 10.43 -1.53 10.78
N PHE A 152 9.50 -2.44 11.02
CA PHE A 152 9.70 -3.87 10.79
C PHE A 152 9.93 -4.16 9.31
N TYR A 153 9.19 -3.51 8.43
CA TYR A 153 9.37 -3.63 6.98
C TYR A 153 10.80 -3.29 6.57
N ARG A 154 11.33 -2.17 7.06
CA ARG A 154 12.72 -1.77 6.79
C ARG A 154 13.72 -2.81 7.26
N THR A 155 13.47 -3.44 8.40
CA THR A 155 14.35 -4.47 8.97
C THR A 155 14.32 -5.76 8.15
N TYR A 156 13.13 -6.20 7.74
CA TYR A 156 12.95 -7.43 6.97
C TYR A 156 13.39 -7.30 5.52
N PHE A 157 13.09 -6.17 4.88
CA PHE A 157 13.34 -5.92 3.47
C PHE A 157 14.06 -4.58 3.30
N PRO A 158 15.34 -4.50 3.71
CA PRO A 158 16.06 -3.23 3.75
C PRO A 158 16.27 -2.57 2.39
N ASP A 159 16.19 -3.34 1.30
CA ASP A 159 16.39 -2.85 -0.05
C ASP A 159 15.10 -2.40 -0.74
N ASP A 160 13.94 -2.62 -0.12
CA ASP A 160 12.65 -2.30 -0.74
C ASP A 160 12.38 -0.80 -0.79
N VAL A 161 12.79 -0.08 0.23
CA VAL A 161 12.59 1.37 0.32
C VAL A 161 13.89 2.08 0.63
N ASP A 162 14.03 3.28 0.11
CA ASP A 162 15.22 4.11 0.30
C ASP A 162 15.16 4.86 1.63
N ILE A 163 13.97 5.28 2.05
CA ILE A 163 13.75 6.09 3.25
C ILE A 163 12.55 5.53 3.99
N SER A 164 12.64 5.48 5.32
CA SER A 164 11.53 5.13 6.21
C SER A 164 11.24 6.29 7.15
N VAL A 165 9.98 6.73 7.18
CA VAL A 165 9.50 7.84 8.01
C VAL A 165 8.33 7.35 8.85
N PRO A 166 8.59 6.64 9.96
CA PRO A 166 7.52 6.22 10.84
C PRO A 166 7.03 7.43 11.65
N TYR A 167 5.72 7.69 11.60
CA TYR A 167 5.09 8.63 12.49
C TYR A 167 4.67 7.89 13.76
N VAL A 168 5.33 8.24 14.86
CA VAL A 168 4.81 7.88 16.17
C VAL A 168 3.81 8.97 16.52
N ALA A 169 2.52 8.67 16.40
CA ALA A 169 1.52 9.59 16.91
C ALA A 169 1.82 9.79 18.39
N PRO A 170 1.97 11.04 18.86
CA PRO A 170 2.04 11.26 20.29
C PRO A 170 0.80 10.63 20.90
N LEU A 171 0.98 9.74 21.86
CA LEU A 171 -0.11 9.35 22.73
C LEU A 171 -0.66 10.66 23.27
N ASN A 172 -1.76 11.12 22.71
CA ASN A 172 -2.57 12.11 23.37
C ASN A 172 -3.09 11.44 24.64
N GLN A 173 -2.27 11.42 25.61
CA GLN A 173 -2.75 11.47 26.95
C GLN A 173 -3.26 12.90 27.13
N SER A 174 -4.37 13.20 26.55
CA SER A 174 -5.21 14.17 27.16
C SER A 174 -5.62 13.56 28.49
N LEU A 175 -4.83 13.81 29.47
CA LEU A 175 -5.32 13.91 30.82
C LEU A 175 -6.32 15.04 30.78
N GLU A 176 -7.51 14.72 30.41
CA GLU A 176 -8.62 15.55 30.67
C GLU A 176 -8.81 15.50 32.17
N ASP A 177 -8.46 16.57 32.78
CA ASP A 177 -8.91 16.88 34.12
C ASP A 177 -10.44 16.98 34.17
#